data_b6ee3022c761e135f69df6bd353f1460
#
_entry.id   b6ee3022c761e135f69df6bd353f1460
#
_cell.length_a   1.000
_cell.length_b   1.000
_cell.length_c   1.000
_cell.angle_alpha   90.00
_cell.angle_beta   90.00
_cell.angle_gamma   90.00
#
_symmetry.space_group_name_H-M   'P 1'
#
loop_
_entity.id
_entity.type
_entity.pdbx_description
1 polymer ?
#
loop_
_entity_poly.entity_id
_entity_poly.type
_entity_poly.pdbx_seq_one_letter_code
_entity_poly.pdbx_strand_id
1 'polypeptide(L)'
;LWKASAGTRAAHPEAFKVGFGAVGFGAIGLGALALAWTWKKERDDYGSAHWQTKAELKKNDMLQAPGKGFVCGKLGSPTSKAEFISSTTIPHVMMVAPTRAGKGVGFVIPNLLSFAGSVVVLDVKGENFEKTARLRALNGDEVYRFSPFDWANATHRYNPLARIAKAPSFAQRFTEVSILADL
;
A
#
# COMPACT_ATOMS: atom_id res chain seq x y z
N LEU A 1 -41.97 36.24 -31.82
CA LEU A 1 -42.40 35.39 -30.69
C LEU A 1 -42.65 36.23 -29.42
N TRP A 2 -41.75 37.12 -29.01
CA TRP A 2 -41.87 37.93 -27.79
C TRP A 2 -43.04 38.94 -27.83
N LYS A 3 -43.31 39.59 -28.98
CA LYS A 3 -44.47 40.53 -29.14
C LYS A 3 -45.80 39.79 -29.12
N ALA A 4 -45.89 38.57 -29.61
CA ALA A 4 -47.12 37.77 -29.56
C ALA A 4 -47.49 37.35 -28.13
N SER A 5 -46.48 37.07 -27.28
CA SER A 5 -46.71 36.68 -25.89
C SER A 5 -47.21 37.81 -25.00
N ALA A 6 -46.86 39.07 -25.29
CA ALA A 6 -47.37 40.24 -24.52
C ALA A 6 -48.85 40.47 -24.70
N GLY A 7 -49.37 40.30 -25.92
CA GLY A 7 -50.84 40.45 -26.22
C GLY A 7 -51.66 39.34 -25.56
N THR A 8 -51.26 38.14 -25.62
CA THR A 8 -51.94 36.99 -24.98
C THR A 8 -51.86 37.03 -23.46
N ARG A 9 -50.84 37.61 -22.87
CA ARG A 9 -50.72 37.82 -21.41
C ARG A 9 -51.76 38.82 -20.89
N ALA A 10 -52.08 39.91 -21.64
CA ALA A 10 -53.06 40.87 -21.28
C ALA A 10 -54.48 40.32 -21.42
N ALA A 11 -54.73 39.45 -22.40
CA ALA A 11 -56.07 38.88 -22.67
C ALA A 11 -56.42 37.73 -21.69
N HIS A 12 -55.42 36.95 -21.21
CA HIS A 12 -55.68 35.79 -20.36
C HIS A 12 -54.66 35.71 -19.22
N PRO A 13 -54.70 36.60 -18.23
CA PRO A 13 -53.69 36.68 -17.19
C PRO A 13 -53.58 35.41 -16.32
N GLU A 14 -54.68 34.74 -16.06
CA GLU A 14 -54.70 33.50 -15.24
C GLU A 14 -54.12 32.31 -15.96
N ALA A 15 -54.40 32.16 -17.26
CA ALA A 15 -53.80 31.11 -18.07
C ALA A 15 -52.26 31.25 -18.14
N PHE A 16 -51.79 32.50 -18.17
CA PHE A 16 -50.35 32.78 -18.19
C PHE A 16 -49.65 32.45 -16.85
N LYS A 17 -50.34 32.75 -15.72
CA LYS A 17 -49.84 32.36 -14.38
C LYS A 17 -49.73 30.85 -14.22
N VAL A 18 -50.75 30.12 -14.66
CA VAL A 18 -50.77 28.65 -14.61
C VAL A 18 -49.70 28.06 -15.52
N GLY A 19 -49.51 28.59 -16.73
CA GLY A 19 -48.46 28.16 -17.64
C GLY A 19 -47.06 28.41 -17.10
N PHE A 20 -46.82 29.57 -16.52
CA PHE A 20 -45.52 29.88 -15.89
C PHE A 20 -45.22 28.99 -14.66
N GLY A 21 -46.29 28.73 -13.86
CA GLY A 21 -46.21 27.80 -12.73
C GLY A 21 -45.83 26.38 -13.19
N ALA A 22 -46.50 25.88 -14.22
CA ALA A 22 -46.25 24.55 -14.77
C ALA A 22 -44.82 24.40 -15.32
N VAL A 23 -44.29 25.40 -16.03
CA VAL A 23 -42.90 25.41 -16.51
C VAL A 23 -41.92 25.48 -15.36
N GLY A 24 -42.21 26.28 -14.32
CA GLY A 24 -41.37 26.38 -13.12
C GLY A 24 -41.31 25.03 -12.36
N PHE A 25 -42.44 24.39 -12.14
CA PHE A 25 -42.49 23.07 -11.50
C PHE A 25 -41.77 21.98 -12.36
N GLY A 26 -41.94 22.02 -13.67
CA GLY A 26 -41.23 21.13 -14.59
C GLY A 26 -39.70 21.29 -14.52
N ALA A 27 -39.20 22.53 -14.48
CA ALA A 27 -37.78 22.81 -14.36
C ALA A 27 -37.20 22.36 -13.01
N ILE A 28 -37.95 22.56 -11.92
CA ILE A 28 -37.55 22.07 -10.57
C ILE A 28 -37.54 20.54 -10.54
N GLY A 29 -38.55 19.90 -11.13
CA GLY A 29 -38.62 18.44 -11.21
C GLY A 29 -37.46 17.83 -12.02
N LEU A 30 -37.13 18.41 -13.17
CA LEU A 30 -35.99 18.01 -13.96
C LEU A 30 -34.66 18.24 -13.24
N GLY A 31 -34.51 19.36 -12.52
CA GLY A 31 -33.35 19.65 -11.70
C GLY A 31 -33.18 18.63 -10.56
N ALA A 32 -34.28 18.29 -9.87
CA ALA A 32 -34.29 17.27 -8.82
C ALA A 32 -33.94 15.86 -9.36
N LEU A 33 -34.46 15.50 -10.53
CA LEU A 33 -34.14 14.24 -11.22
C LEU A 33 -32.66 14.19 -11.65
N ALA A 34 -32.11 15.29 -12.17
CA ALA A 34 -30.69 15.38 -12.51
C ALA A 34 -29.80 15.27 -11.28
N LEU A 35 -30.16 15.93 -10.17
CA LEU A 35 -29.48 15.80 -8.89
C LEU A 35 -29.56 14.37 -8.32
N ALA A 36 -30.73 13.74 -8.37
CA ALA A 36 -30.90 12.34 -7.94
C ALA A 36 -30.10 11.37 -8.80
N TRP A 37 -29.93 11.68 -10.08
CA TRP A 37 -29.13 10.86 -11.00
C TRP A 37 -27.61 10.99 -10.74
N THR A 38 -27.16 12.16 -10.27
CA THR A 38 -25.77 12.36 -9.84
C THR A 38 -25.47 11.71 -8.49
N TRP A 39 -26.47 11.51 -7.64
CA TRP A 39 -26.37 10.74 -6.40
C TRP A 39 -26.49 9.24 -6.67
N LYS A 40 -25.64 8.75 -7.56
CA LYS A 40 -25.52 7.33 -7.77
C LYS A 40 -24.89 6.74 -6.50
N LYS A 41 -25.71 6.13 -5.65
CA LYS A 41 -25.24 5.37 -4.51
C LYS A 41 -24.31 4.26 -5.04
N GLU A 42 -23.05 4.32 -4.65
CA GLU A 42 -22.15 3.20 -4.94
C GLU A 42 -22.75 1.92 -4.35
N ARG A 43 -22.73 0.85 -5.15
CA ARG A 43 -23.28 -0.42 -4.70
C ARG A 43 -22.27 -1.05 -3.75
N ASP A 44 -22.64 -1.11 -2.47
CA ASP A 44 -21.88 -1.76 -1.40
C ASP A 44 -22.27 -3.25 -1.24
N ASP A 45 -22.79 -3.88 -2.30
CA ASP A 45 -23.28 -5.24 -2.26
C ASP A 45 -22.22 -6.25 -1.81
N TYR A 46 -20.94 -5.93 -1.99
CA TYR A 46 -19.78 -6.75 -1.59
C TYR A 46 -18.83 -6.03 -0.61
N GLY A 47 -19.28 -4.97 0.04
CA GLY A 47 -18.52 -4.14 0.97
C GLY A 47 -18.16 -2.78 0.41
N SER A 48 -17.72 -1.89 1.30
CA SER A 48 -17.38 -0.49 1.00
C SER A 48 -15.93 -0.27 0.55
N ALA A 49 -15.22 -1.34 0.14
CA ALA A 49 -13.83 -1.24 -0.30
C ALA A 49 -13.69 -0.39 -1.58
N HIS A 50 -12.81 0.56 -1.53
CA HIS A 50 -12.47 1.43 -2.68
C HIS A 50 -10.97 1.72 -2.71
N TRP A 51 -10.49 2.21 -3.84
CA TRP A 51 -9.11 2.67 -3.94
C TRP A 51 -8.92 3.94 -3.13
N GLN A 52 -7.93 3.93 -2.22
CA GLN A 52 -7.64 5.08 -1.38
C GLN A 52 -7.23 6.30 -2.22
N THR A 53 -7.80 7.43 -1.89
CA THR A 53 -7.39 8.73 -2.43
C THR A 53 -6.10 9.21 -1.75
N LYS A 54 -5.38 10.14 -2.37
CA LYS A 54 -4.19 10.75 -1.75
C LYS A 54 -4.50 11.40 -0.39
N ALA A 55 -5.70 11.97 -0.22
CA ALA A 55 -6.13 12.57 1.04
C ALA A 55 -6.26 11.53 2.16
N GLU A 56 -6.83 10.36 1.85
CA GLU A 56 -6.96 9.26 2.79
C GLU A 56 -5.61 8.63 3.14
N LEU A 57 -4.71 8.45 2.15
CA LEU A 57 -3.35 7.98 2.39
C LEU A 57 -2.61 8.93 3.36
N LYS A 58 -2.77 10.25 3.18
CA LYS A 58 -2.19 11.25 4.07
C LYS A 58 -2.81 11.20 5.46
N LYS A 59 -4.13 11.06 5.56
CA LYS A 59 -4.86 10.94 6.84
C LYS A 59 -4.43 9.70 7.62
N ASN A 60 -4.15 8.60 6.92
CA ASN A 60 -3.72 7.32 7.49
C ASN A 60 -2.18 7.22 7.67
N ASP A 61 -1.47 8.32 7.52
CA ASP A 61 -0.01 8.42 7.67
C ASP A 61 0.78 7.45 6.78
N MET A 62 0.27 7.18 5.59
CA MET A 62 0.86 6.26 4.62
C MET A 62 1.77 6.93 3.58
N LEU A 63 1.94 8.25 3.62
CA LEU A 63 2.84 8.98 2.73
C LEU A 63 4.13 9.35 3.46
N GLN A 64 4.94 8.34 3.75
CA GLN A 64 6.20 8.46 4.46
C GLN A 64 7.40 8.40 3.50
N ALA A 65 8.52 8.97 3.94
CA ALA A 65 9.78 8.79 3.24
C ALA A 65 10.25 7.32 3.31
N PRO A 66 10.90 6.79 2.26
CA PRO A 66 11.54 5.48 2.32
C PRO A 66 12.50 5.37 3.52
N GLY A 67 12.55 4.20 4.13
CA GLY A 67 13.41 3.93 5.29
C GLY A 67 12.70 3.96 6.64
N LYS A 68 11.53 4.60 6.75
CA LYS A 68 10.75 4.63 8.00
C LYS A 68 9.72 3.51 8.16
N GLY A 69 9.68 2.56 7.24
CA GLY A 69 8.73 1.46 7.23
C GLY A 69 8.75 0.73 5.92
N PHE A 70 7.80 -0.18 5.71
CA PHE A 70 7.68 -0.87 4.43
C PHE A 70 7.20 0.07 3.33
N VAL A 71 7.96 0.13 2.23
CA VAL A 71 7.54 0.78 0.99
C VAL A 71 6.60 -0.17 0.26
N CYS A 72 5.32 0.19 0.21
CA CYS A 72 4.28 -0.60 -0.46
C CYS A 72 4.14 -0.22 -1.94
N GLY A 73 4.54 0.98 -2.32
CA GLY A 73 4.43 1.48 -3.68
C GLY A 73 4.82 2.94 -3.82
N LYS A 74 4.50 3.50 -4.98
CA LYS A 74 4.74 4.90 -5.32
C LYS A 74 3.53 5.47 -6.05
N LEU A 75 3.15 6.69 -5.72
CA LEU A 75 2.10 7.38 -6.47
C LEU A 75 2.64 7.82 -7.84
N GLY A 76 1.86 7.56 -8.90
CA GLY A 76 2.22 7.95 -10.26
C GLY A 76 3.29 7.07 -10.92
N SER A 77 4.00 7.63 -11.90
CA SER A 77 5.03 6.91 -12.67
C SER A 77 6.25 6.55 -11.81
N PRO A 78 6.90 5.40 -12.05
CA PRO A 78 8.14 5.02 -11.35
C PRO A 78 9.25 6.08 -11.42
N THR A 79 9.35 6.80 -12.53
CA THR A 79 10.36 7.84 -12.77
C THR A 79 9.96 9.23 -12.28
N SER A 80 8.71 9.42 -11.83
CA SER A 80 8.22 10.70 -11.32
C SER A 80 8.83 11.02 -9.94
N LYS A 81 8.83 12.29 -9.55
CA LYS A 81 9.15 12.74 -8.18
C LYS A 81 7.98 12.53 -7.20
N ALA A 82 7.06 11.61 -7.51
CA ALA A 82 5.89 11.35 -6.68
C ALA A 82 6.26 10.72 -5.32
N GLU A 83 5.34 10.87 -4.37
CA GLU A 83 5.49 10.38 -3.01
C GLU A 83 5.43 8.85 -2.95
N PHE A 84 6.18 8.28 -2.04
CA PHE A 84 6.11 6.85 -1.75
C PHE A 84 4.93 6.56 -0.81
N ILE A 85 4.31 5.41 -1.03
CA ILE A 85 3.35 4.82 -0.10
C ILE A 85 4.16 3.91 0.80
N SER A 86 4.34 4.32 2.04
CA SER A 86 5.11 3.60 3.05
C SER A 86 4.38 3.66 4.39
N SER A 87 4.43 2.60 5.16
CA SER A 87 3.77 2.53 6.45
C SER A 87 4.72 2.07 7.54
N THR A 88 4.71 2.79 8.66
CA THR A 88 5.41 2.44 9.89
C THR A 88 4.52 1.70 10.89
N THR A 89 3.21 1.73 10.68
CA THR A 89 2.21 1.18 11.61
C THR A 89 1.78 -0.24 11.27
N ILE A 90 2.07 -0.71 10.05
CA ILE A 90 1.72 -2.05 9.61
C ILE A 90 2.86 -3.01 9.97
N PRO A 91 2.70 -3.93 10.95
CA PRO A 91 3.76 -4.83 11.38
C PRO A 91 3.99 -5.99 10.41
N HIS A 92 2.99 -6.35 9.61
CA HIS A 92 3.04 -7.48 8.70
C HIS A 92 2.52 -7.11 7.32
N VAL A 93 3.21 -7.59 6.28
CA VAL A 93 2.81 -7.41 4.88
C VAL A 93 2.83 -8.77 4.18
N MET A 94 1.73 -9.11 3.54
CA MET A 94 1.63 -10.28 2.68
C MET A 94 1.50 -9.85 1.23
N MET A 95 2.41 -10.33 0.38
CA MET A 95 2.37 -10.08 -1.05
C MET A 95 2.02 -11.35 -1.81
N VAL A 96 0.87 -11.34 -2.47
CA VAL A 96 0.38 -12.44 -3.30
C VAL A 96 0.49 -12.03 -4.77
N ALA A 97 1.32 -12.74 -5.52
CA ALA A 97 1.48 -12.51 -6.95
C ALA A 97 2.07 -13.76 -7.63
N PRO A 98 1.75 -14.04 -8.90
CA PRO A 98 2.30 -15.18 -9.63
C PRO A 98 3.82 -15.06 -9.81
N THR A 99 4.44 -16.14 -10.25
CA THR A 99 5.86 -16.14 -10.64
C THR A 99 6.11 -15.13 -11.76
N ARG A 100 7.27 -14.46 -11.72
CA ARG A 100 7.68 -13.41 -12.67
C ARG A 100 6.82 -12.14 -12.67
N ALA A 101 5.90 -11.96 -11.73
CA ALA A 101 5.11 -10.74 -11.57
C ALA A 101 5.88 -9.56 -10.94
N GLY A 102 7.20 -9.68 -10.78
CA GLY A 102 8.02 -8.58 -10.28
C GLY A 102 8.05 -8.41 -8.76
N LYS A 103 7.63 -9.39 -7.95
CA LYS A 103 7.67 -9.33 -6.48
C LYS A 103 9.03 -8.89 -5.92
N GLY A 104 10.09 -9.52 -6.40
CA GLY A 104 11.47 -9.21 -5.99
C GLY A 104 11.86 -7.78 -6.32
N VAL A 105 11.65 -7.38 -7.57
CA VAL A 105 12.06 -6.05 -8.07
C VAL A 105 11.14 -4.94 -7.55
N GLY A 106 9.85 -5.20 -7.43
CA GLY A 106 8.86 -4.18 -7.06
C GLY A 106 8.72 -3.97 -5.55
N PHE A 107 9.03 -4.96 -4.72
CA PHE A 107 8.84 -4.88 -3.28
C PHE A 107 10.09 -5.26 -2.47
N VAL A 108 10.66 -6.46 -2.68
CA VAL A 108 11.73 -6.98 -1.82
C VAL A 108 12.99 -6.12 -1.93
N ILE A 109 13.50 -5.92 -3.14
CA ILE A 109 14.74 -5.17 -3.37
C ILE A 109 14.60 -3.70 -2.93
N PRO A 110 13.55 -2.95 -3.30
CA PRO A 110 13.38 -1.58 -2.82
C PRO A 110 13.34 -1.46 -1.29
N ASN A 111 12.67 -2.40 -0.62
CA ASN A 111 12.63 -2.42 0.84
C ASN A 111 13.98 -2.78 1.45
N LEU A 112 14.71 -3.75 0.91
CA LEU A 112 16.05 -4.08 1.36
C LEU A 112 17.02 -2.91 1.21
N LEU A 113 16.87 -2.09 0.18
CA LEU A 113 17.74 -0.94 -0.06
C LEU A 113 17.37 0.29 0.77
N SER A 114 16.13 0.43 1.19
CA SER A 114 15.64 1.63 1.87
C SER A 114 15.41 1.45 3.37
N PHE A 115 15.16 0.24 3.84
CA PHE A 115 14.83 -0.01 5.25
C PHE A 115 16.04 0.20 6.15
N ALA A 116 15.92 1.09 7.13
CA ALA A 116 17.02 1.51 8.00
C ALA A 116 17.32 0.55 9.15
N GLY A 117 16.44 -0.42 9.42
CA GLY A 117 16.63 -1.40 10.50
C GLY A 117 17.29 -2.69 10.03
N SER A 118 17.54 -3.58 10.99
CA SER A 118 18.02 -4.94 10.72
C SER A 118 16.98 -5.75 9.97
N VAL A 119 17.43 -6.58 9.04
CA VAL A 119 16.56 -7.46 8.25
C VAL A 119 17.12 -8.87 8.20
N VAL A 120 16.23 -9.85 8.20
CA VAL A 120 16.57 -11.25 7.93
C VAL A 120 15.82 -11.67 6.67
N VAL A 121 16.52 -12.24 5.70
CA VAL A 121 15.97 -12.57 4.39
C VAL A 121 16.20 -14.03 4.09
N LEU A 122 15.13 -14.77 3.78
CA LEU A 122 15.25 -16.09 3.18
C LEU A 122 15.39 -15.92 1.66
N ASP A 123 16.60 -16.13 1.15
CA ASP A 123 16.95 -15.92 -0.27
C ASP A 123 17.41 -17.21 -0.92
N VAL A 124 16.45 -17.98 -1.41
CA VAL A 124 16.69 -19.34 -1.98
C VAL A 124 17.63 -19.30 -3.19
N LYS A 125 17.61 -18.21 -3.97
CA LYS A 125 18.41 -18.07 -5.20
C LYS A 125 19.67 -17.22 -5.03
N GLY A 126 19.81 -16.50 -3.91
CA GLY A 126 20.89 -15.54 -3.70
C GLY A 126 20.75 -14.21 -4.45
N GLU A 127 19.68 -14.03 -5.24
CA GLU A 127 19.47 -12.83 -6.05
C GLU A 127 19.31 -11.53 -5.23
N ASN A 128 18.68 -11.62 -4.07
CA ASN A 128 18.51 -10.46 -3.19
C ASN A 128 19.85 -10.05 -2.58
N PHE A 129 20.64 -11.03 -2.12
CA PHE A 129 21.97 -10.80 -1.60
C PHE A 129 22.87 -10.14 -2.65
N GLU A 130 22.95 -10.70 -3.86
CA GLU A 130 23.78 -10.15 -4.94
C GLU A 130 23.44 -8.68 -5.27
N LYS A 131 22.15 -8.33 -5.27
CA LYS A 131 21.69 -6.99 -5.66
C LYS A 131 21.74 -5.96 -4.54
N THR A 132 21.71 -6.37 -3.28
CA THR A 132 21.53 -5.42 -2.17
C THR A 132 22.67 -5.38 -1.17
N ALA A 133 23.42 -6.48 -0.98
CA ALA A 133 24.43 -6.62 0.04
C ALA A 133 25.52 -5.55 -0.03
N ARG A 134 26.04 -5.28 -1.23
CA ARG A 134 27.09 -4.27 -1.44
C ARG A 134 26.62 -2.86 -1.05
N LEU A 135 25.41 -2.46 -1.44
CA LEU A 135 24.88 -1.14 -1.13
C LEU A 135 24.61 -1.00 0.37
N ARG A 136 24.08 -2.04 1.01
CA ARG A 136 23.88 -2.03 2.46
C ARG A 136 25.21 -1.91 3.20
N ALA A 137 26.22 -2.65 2.82
CA ALA A 137 27.56 -2.54 3.41
C ALA A 137 28.17 -1.14 3.22
N LEU A 138 27.99 -0.51 2.05
CA LEU A 138 28.42 0.86 1.80
C LEU A 138 27.67 1.89 2.67
N ASN A 139 26.44 1.59 3.06
CA ASN A 139 25.66 2.42 3.97
C ASN A 139 25.99 2.20 5.45
N GLY A 140 26.94 1.31 5.76
CA GLY A 140 27.39 1.05 7.12
C GLY A 140 26.71 -0.14 7.80
N ASP A 141 25.91 -0.93 7.08
CA ASP A 141 25.30 -2.14 7.63
C ASP A 141 26.30 -3.29 7.66
N GLU A 142 26.23 -4.12 8.71
CA GLU A 142 26.88 -5.41 8.75
C GLU A 142 26.06 -6.44 7.97
N VAL A 143 26.62 -7.03 6.93
CA VAL A 143 25.91 -7.97 6.05
C VAL A 143 26.46 -9.37 6.22
N TYR A 144 25.59 -10.29 6.63
CA TYR A 144 25.92 -11.69 6.83
C TYR A 144 25.19 -12.56 5.80
N ARG A 145 25.93 -13.51 5.21
CA ARG A 145 25.37 -14.55 4.35
C ARG A 145 25.58 -15.90 5.02
N PHE A 146 24.49 -16.62 5.24
CA PHE A 146 24.54 -18.00 5.73
C PHE A 146 23.97 -18.93 4.68
N SER A 147 24.82 -19.71 4.04
CA SER A 147 24.47 -20.66 2.97
C SER A 147 25.28 -21.96 3.16
N PRO A 148 24.81 -22.86 4.05
CA PRO A 148 25.58 -24.03 4.48
C PRO A 148 25.83 -25.05 3.37
N PHE A 149 25.07 -25.00 2.28
CA PHE A 149 25.19 -25.91 1.14
C PHE A 149 25.90 -25.29 -0.08
N ASP A 150 26.36 -24.04 0.04
CA ASP A 150 27.11 -23.38 -1.03
C ASP A 150 28.59 -23.64 -0.88
N TRP A 151 29.11 -24.60 -1.64
CA TRP A 151 30.52 -24.99 -1.62
C TRP A 151 31.38 -24.07 -2.50
N ALA A 152 30.79 -23.30 -3.38
CA ALA A 152 31.50 -22.46 -4.33
C ALA A 152 31.82 -21.07 -3.77
N ASN A 153 30.99 -20.57 -2.85
CA ASN A 153 31.11 -19.20 -2.35
C ASN A 153 31.34 -19.17 -0.85
N ALA A 154 32.07 -18.13 -0.39
CA ALA A 154 32.26 -17.90 1.04
C ALA A 154 30.93 -17.62 1.75
N THR A 155 30.73 -18.28 2.89
CA THR A 155 29.55 -18.11 3.74
C THR A 155 29.99 -17.95 5.19
N HIS A 156 29.20 -17.20 5.97
CA HIS A 156 29.40 -17.12 7.41
C HIS A 156 29.03 -18.46 8.05
N ARG A 157 29.72 -18.77 9.15
CA ARG A 157 29.49 -20.01 9.89
C ARG A 157 28.64 -19.71 11.11
N TYR A 158 27.71 -20.60 11.40
CA TYR A 158 26.91 -20.56 12.62
C TYR A 158 27.06 -21.90 13.34
N ASN A 159 27.47 -21.83 14.62
CA ASN A 159 27.53 -23.00 15.48
C ASN A 159 26.41 -22.92 16.53
N PRO A 160 25.29 -23.63 16.36
CA PRO A 160 24.21 -23.63 17.33
C PRO A 160 24.63 -24.13 18.71
N LEU A 161 25.60 -25.03 18.78
CA LEU A 161 26.11 -25.58 20.04
C LEU A 161 26.93 -24.58 20.86
N ALA A 162 27.39 -23.48 20.27
CA ALA A 162 28.16 -22.47 20.97
C ALA A 162 27.40 -21.83 22.15
N ARG A 163 26.09 -21.77 22.08
CA ARG A 163 25.22 -21.25 23.17
C ARG A 163 25.32 -22.19 24.39
N ILE A 164 25.25 -23.50 24.16
CA ILE A 164 25.39 -24.54 25.22
C ILE A 164 26.72 -24.40 25.93
N ALA A 165 27.79 -24.29 25.16
CA ALA A 165 29.18 -24.18 25.72
C ALA A 165 29.35 -22.89 26.56
N LYS A 166 28.68 -21.81 26.20
CA LYS A 166 28.75 -20.52 26.89
C LYS A 166 27.77 -20.38 28.07
N ALA A 167 26.81 -21.28 28.22
CA ALA A 167 25.83 -21.20 29.30
C ALA A 167 26.51 -21.43 30.68
N PRO A 168 26.31 -20.50 31.64
CA PRO A 168 27.06 -20.48 32.90
C PRO A 168 26.66 -21.58 33.89
N SER A 169 25.44 -22.12 33.79
CA SER A 169 24.94 -23.15 34.70
C SER A 169 24.48 -24.41 33.97
N PHE A 170 24.46 -25.54 34.71
CA PHE A 170 23.96 -26.81 34.19
C PHE A 170 22.48 -26.72 33.75
N ALA A 171 21.64 -26.04 34.54
CA ALA A 171 20.22 -25.86 34.20
C ALA A 171 20.03 -25.11 32.89
N GLN A 172 20.80 -24.06 32.64
CA GLN A 172 20.77 -23.31 31.39
C GLN A 172 21.28 -24.14 30.21
N ARG A 173 22.34 -24.93 30.41
CA ARG A 173 22.83 -25.86 29.36
C ARG A 173 21.76 -26.87 28.98
N PHE A 174 21.09 -27.43 29.97
CA PHE A 174 20.00 -28.39 29.73
C PHE A 174 18.85 -27.73 28.94
N THR A 175 18.45 -26.51 29.32
CA THR A 175 17.42 -25.74 28.58
C THR A 175 17.84 -25.49 27.14
N GLU A 176 19.09 -25.06 26.88
CA GLU A 176 19.58 -24.81 25.52
C GLU A 176 19.63 -26.09 24.67
N VAL A 177 19.98 -27.25 25.28
CA VAL A 177 19.93 -28.55 24.61
C VAL A 177 18.50 -28.93 24.26
N SER A 178 17.55 -28.77 25.19
CA SER A 178 16.14 -29.08 24.93
C SER A 178 15.56 -28.21 23.80
N ILE A 179 15.84 -26.91 23.79
CA ILE A 179 15.43 -26.03 22.70
C ILE A 179 15.97 -26.49 21.34
N LEU A 180 17.23 -26.94 21.29
CA LEU A 180 17.83 -27.43 20.04
C LEU A 180 17.30 -28.81 19.61
N ALA A 181 16.85 -29.61 20.54
CA ALA A 181 16.28 -30.94 20.25
C ALA A 181 14.83 -30.84 19.73
N ASP A 182 14.12 -29.75 20.03
CA ASP A 182 12.74 -29.47 19.60
C ASP A 182 12.65 -28.74 18.24
N LEU A 183 13.79 -28.39 17.62
CA LEU A 183 13.87 -27.76 16.28
C LEU A 183 14.06 -28.81 15.19
#